data_3e7605c3cc5a1d122259a4a4a19b11de
#
_entry.id   3e7605c3cc5a1d122259a4a4a19b11de
#
_cell.length_a   1.000
_cell.length_b   1.000
_cell.length_c   1.000
_cell.angle_alpha   90.00
_cell.angle_beta   90.00
_cell.angle_gamma   90.00
#
_symmetry.space_group_name_H-M   'P 1'
#
loop_
_entity.id
_entity.type
_entity.pdbx_description
1 polymer ?
#
loop_
_entity_poly.entity_id
_entity_poly.type
_entity_poly.pdbx_seq_one_letter_code
_entity_poly.pdbx_strand_id
1 'polypeptide(L)'
;LLDTLTILMSDAEILRKYQEKFQYIMVDEYQDTNVTQYLFLRLLSQKYRNLCCVGDDDQSIYSWRGAEIENIMRFQKDFEDAKVIRLERNYRSTANILNAASALIAHNSTRLGKTLRVAENSPASKGSNEKIKVLSIYSGEEEAKWIASEIERLHRGGHPYSDFAVLVRTAFQTREF
;
A
#
# COMPACT_ATOMS: atom_id res chain seq x y z
N LEU A 1 -0.06 -13.04 -18.53
CA LEU A 1 0.53 -13.66 -17.33
C LEU A 1 0.06 -15.11 -17.15
N LEU A 2 -1.23 -15.42 -17.33
CA LEU A 2 -1.74 -16.79 -17.23
C LEU A 2 -1.04 -17.72 -18.24
N ASP A 3 -0.94 -17.33 -19.51
CA ASP A 3 -0.25 -18.10 -20.55
C ASP A 3 1.24 -18.31 -20.21
N THR A 4 1.89 -17.28 -19.67
CA THR A 4 3.28 -17.39 -19.20
C THR A 4 3.41 -18.41 -18.08
N LEU A 5 2.48 -18.38 -17.12
CA LEU A 5 2.44 -19.37 -16.03
C LEU A 5 2.25 -20.79 -16.57
N THR A 6 1.33 -20.98 -17.52
CA THR A 6 1.08 -22.27 -18.18
C THR A 6 2.34 -22.80 -18.87
N ILE A 7 3.06 -21.96 -19.60
CA ILE A 7 4.33 -22.33 -20.24
C ILE A 7 5.37 -22.77 -19.20
N LEU A 8 5.56 -21.98 -18.14
CA LEU A 8 6.52 -22.31 -17.09
C LEU A 8 6.16 -23.60 -16.34
N MET A 9 4.88 -23.94 -16.23
CA MET A 9 4.42 -25.18 -15.59
C MET A 9 4.54 -26.40 -16.52
N SER A 10 4.43 -26.21 -17.83
CA SER A 10 4.45 -27.30 -18.83
C SER A 10 5.85 -27.61 -19.39
N ASP A 11 6.79 -26.66 -19.30
CA ASP A 11 8.13 -26.79 -19.87
C ASP A 11 9.21 -26.55 -18.79
N ALA A 12 9.77 -27.65 -18.30
CA ALA A 12 10.79 -27.63 -17.25
C ALA A 12 12.12 -26.98 -17.71
N GLU A 13 12.43 -27.01 -19.02
CA GLU A 13 13.66 -26.40 -19.54
C GLU A 13 13.52 -24.87 -19.57
N ILE A 14 12.38 -24.38 -20.03
CA ILE A 14 12.05 -22.94 -19.98
C ILE A 14 12.05 -22.46 -18.53
N LEU A 15 11.39 -23.17 -17.63
CA LEU A 15 11.35 -22.81 -16.21
C LEU A 15 12.77 -22.72 -15.64
N ARG A 16 13.61 -23.74 -15.85
CA ARG A 16 15.00 -23.75 -15.37
C ARG A 16 15.79 -22.56 -15.89
N LYS A 17 15.67 -22.23 -17.18
CA LYS A 17 16.33 -21.07 -17.81
C LYS A 17 15.99 -19.77 -17.10
N TYR A 18 14.71 -19.54 -16.78
CA TYR A 18 14.30 -18.32 -16.08
C TYR A 18 14.66 -18.34 -14.61
N GLN A 19 14.61 -19.49 -13.93
CA GLN A 19 15.11 -19.63 -12.56
C GLN A 19 16.61 -19.32 -12.45
N GLU A 20 17.41 -19.73 -13.45
CA GLU A 20 18.84 -19.42 -13.49
C GLU A 20 19.11 -17.95 -13.76
N LYS A 21 18.26 -17.32 -14.55
CA LYS A 21 18.38 -15.89 -14.89
C LYS A 21 18.02 -15.00 -13.70
N PHE A 22 16.93 -15.32 -12.97
CA PHE A 22 16.42 -14.53 -11.86
C PHE A 22 16.90 -15.07 -10.52
N GLN A 23 18.14 -14.74 -10.16
CA GLN A 23 18.76 -15.20 -8.90
C GLN A 23 18.25 -14.43 -7.68
N TYR A 24 17.80 -13.19 -7.86
CA TYR A 24 17.21 -12.34 -6.83
C TYR A 24 15.91 -11.76 -7.38
N ILE A 25 14.84 -11.89 -6.62
CA ILE A 25 13.52 -11.37 -6.98
C ILE A 25 13.06 -10.44 -5.87
N MET A 26 12.66 -9.23 -6.23
CA MET A 26 12.06 -8.27 -5.32
C MET A 26 10.64 -7.95 -5.81
N VAL A 27 9.71 -7.97 -4.88
CA VAL A 27 8.29 -7.67 -5.14
C VAL A 27 7.87 -6.55 -4.20
N ASP A 28 7.31 -5.50 -4.77
CA ASP A 28 6.69 -4.41 -4.03
C ASP A 28 5.16 -4.55 -4.06
N GLU A 29 4.48 -3.91 -3.11
CA GLU A 29 3.02 -3.97 -2.95
C GLU A 29 2.47 -5.40 -2.96
N TYR A 30 3.14 -6.30 -2.22
CA TYR A 30 2.83 -7.73 -2.27
C TYR A 30 1.40 -8.07 -1.84
N GLN A 31 0.74 -7.25 -1.01
CA GLN A 31 -0.65 -7.40 -0.61
C GLN A 31 -1.64 -7.29 -1.79
N ASP A 32 -1.22 -6.67 -2.91
CA ASP A 32 -2.06 -6.48 -4.09
C ASP A 32 -1.88 -7.57 -5.15
N THR A 33 -1.12 -8.63 -4.83
CA THR A 33 -0.91 -9.75 -5.75
C THR A 33 -2.12 -10.67 -5.83
N ASN A 34 -2.44 -11.12 -7.05
CA ASN A 34 -3.42 -12.17 -7.27
C ASN A 34 -2.78 -13.57 -7.25
N VAL A 35 -3.63 -14.61 -7.28
CA VAL A 35 -3.18 -16.03 -7.26
C VAL A 35 -2.18 -16.34 -8.39
N THR A 36 -2.42 -15.83 -9.60
CA THR A 36 -1.53 -16.09 -10.75
C THR A 36 -0.14 -15.48 -10.55
N GLN A 37 -0.09 -14.24 -10.03
CA GLN A 37 1.17 -13.57 -9.68
C GLN A 37 1.91 -14.31 -8.56
N TYR A 38 1.19 -14.72 -7.54
CA TYR A 38 1.75 -15.51 -6.44
C TYR A 38 2.37 -16.84 -6.94
N LEU A 39 1.65 -17.59 -7.77
CA LEU A 39 2.17 -18.86 -8.34
C LEU A 39 3.38 -18.62 -9.23
N PHE A 40 3.36 -17.57 -10.05
CA PHE A 40 4.48 -17.16 -10.90
C PHE A 40 5.75 -16.89 -10.07
N LEU A 41 5.61 -16.12 -8.99
CA LEU A 41 6.72 -15.82 -8.09
C LEU A 41 7.25 -17.07 -7.39
N ARG A 42 6.36 -17.94 -6.94
CA ARG A 42 6.75 -19.22 -6.35
C ARG A 42 7.56 -20.09 -7.30
N LEU A 43 7.11 -20.25 -8.55
CA LEU A 43 7.83 -21.03 -9.55
C LEU A 43 9.23 -20.46 -9.82
N LEU A 44 9.34 -19.17 -10.05
CA LEU A 44 10.62 -18.53 -10.34
C LEU A 44 11.61 -18.58 -9.17
N SER A 45 11.11 -18.43 -7.95
CA SER A 45 11.97 -18.37 -6.76
C SER A 45 12.44 -19.74 -6.25
N GLN A 46 11.90 -20.85 -6.73
CA GLN A 46 12.16 -22.21 -6.19
C GLN A 46 13.64 -22.56 -6.14
N LYS A 47 14.43 -22.17 -7.13
CA LYS A 47 15.83 -22.57 -7.24
C LYS A 47 16.73 -21.91 -6.20
N TYR A 48 16.65 -20.58 -6.09
CA TYR A 48 17.56 -19.82 -5.23
C TYR A 48 16.91 -19.35 -3.92
N ARG A 49 15.59 -19.32 -3.87
CA ARG A 49 14.81 -18.84 -2.72
C ARG A 49 15.14 -17.40 -2.27
N ASN A 50 15.80 -16.63 -3.13
CA ASN A 50 16.14 -15.23 -2.88
C ASN A 50 14.96 -14.33 -3.29
N LEU A 51 13.88 -14.41 -2.53
CA LEU A 51 12.67 -13.63 -2.72
C LEU A 51 12.52 -12.62 -1.59
N CYS A 52 12.46 -11.35 -1.93
CA CYS A 52 12.16 -10.26 -1.00
C CYS A 52 10.81 -9.65 -1.36
N CYS A 53 9.82 -9.78 -0.50
CA CYS A 53 8.50 -9.19 -0.66
C CYS A 53 8.34 -8.03 0.30
N VAL A 54 7.96 -6.87 -0.24
CA VAL A 54 7.59 -5.68 0.52
C VAL A 54 6.10 -5.45 0.36
N GLY A 55 5.40 -5.17 1.44
CA GLY A 55 3.96 -4.95 1.40
C GLY A 55 3.42 -4.45 2.72
N ASP A 56 2.17 -4.05 2.68
CA ASP A 56 1.43 -3.54 3.81
C ASP A 56 -0.01 -4.09 3.78
N ASP A 57 -0.30 -5.04 4.66
CA ASP A 57 -1.62 -5.66 4.77
C ASP A 57 -2.74 -4.65 5.06
N ASP A 58 -2.43 -3.55 5.76
CA ASP A 58 -3.36 -2.47 6.02
C ASP A 58 -3.71 -1.62 4.78
N GLN A 59 -2.96 -1.75 3.69
CA GLN A 59 -3.17 -1.06 2.42
C GLN A 59 -3.77 -1.94 1.32
N SER A 60 -4.24 -3.15 1.64
CA SER A 60 -4.89 -4.04 0.67
C SER A 60 -6.27 -3.51 0.26
N ILE A 61 -6.34 -2.79 -0.85
CA ILE A 61 -7.56 -2.14 -1.37
C ILE A 61 -7.96 -2.64 -2.77
N TYR A 62 -7.26 -3.64 -3.33
CA TYR A 62 -7.47 -4.15 -4.68
C TYR A 62 -8.12 -5.55 -4.74
N SER A 63 -8.82 -5.99 -3.69
CA SER A 63 -9.56 -7.27 -3.69
C SER A 63 -10.59 -7.34 -4.84
N TRP A 64 -11.22 -6.23 -5.18
CA TRP A 64 -12.13 -6.12 -6.32
C TRP A 64 -11.46 -6.32 -7.69
N ARG A 65 -10.12 -6.28 -7.76
CA ARG A 65 -9.30 -6.62 -8.93
C ARG A 65 -8.72 -8.03 -8.86
N GLY A 66 -9.10 -8.82 -7.87
CA GLY A 66 -8.62 -10.18 -7.64
C GLY A 66 -7.33 -10.26 -6.83
N ALA A 67 -6.94 -9.20 -6.12
CA ALA A 67 -5.86 -9.27 -5.13
C ALA A 67 -6.30 -10.14 -3.94
N GLU A 68 -5.36 -10.96 -3.46
CA GLU A 68 -5.58 -11.93 -2.38
C GLU A 68 -4.67 -11.57 -1.20
N ILE A 69 -5.26 -10.97 -0.17
CA ILE A 69 -4.52 -10.60 1.05
C ILE A 69 -3.87 -11.81 1.73
N GLU A 70 -4.44 -12.99 1.57
CA GLU A 70 -3.90 -14.24 2.07
C GLU A 70 -2.47 -14.52 1.56
N ASN A 71 -2.09 -13.97 0.41
CA ASN A 71 -0.74 -14.15 -0.13
C ASN A 71 0.32 -13.56 0.81
N ILE A 72 0.09 -12.36 1.37
CA ILE A 72 1.01 -11.77 2.35
C ILE A 72 0.86 -12.41 3.73
N MET A 73 -0.36 -12.75 4.13
CA MET A 73 -0.65 -13.34 5.44
C MET A 73 0.01 -14.71 5.62
N ARG A 74 0.07 -15.53 4.57
CA ARG A 74 0.66 -16.87 4.59
C ARG A 74 2.12 -16.95 4.18
N PHE A 75 2.77 -15.82 3.87
CA PHE A 75 4.13 -15.78 3.34
C PHE A 75 5.13 -16.58 4.20
N GLN A 76 5.09 -16.40 5.51
CA GLN A 76 5.96 -17.15 6.43
C GLN A 76 5.68 -18.66 6.45
N LYS A 77 4.45 -19.09 6.18
CA LYS A 77 4.08 -20.50 6.06
C LYS A 77 4.61 -21.11 4.76
N ASP A 78 4.57 -20.34 3.69
CA ASP A 78 5.03 -20.78 2.36
C ASP A 78 6.56 -20.73 2.23
N PHE A 79 7.22 -19.89 3.02
CA PHE A 79 8.67 -19.70 3.07
C PHE A 79 9.13 -19.76 4.55
N GLU A 80 9.29 -20.97 5.07
CA GLU A 80 9.56 -21.22 6.51
C GLU A 80 10.80 -20.49 7.04
N ASP A 81 11.82 -20.28 6.18
CA ASP A 81 13.05 -19.57 6.54
C ASP A 81 12.94 -18.04 6.36
N ALA A 82 11.77 -17.52 6.01
CA ALA A 82 11.60 -16.11 5.73
C ALA A 82 11.80 -15.24 6.98
N LYS A 83 12.67 -14.25 6.86
CA LYS A 83 12.86 -13.23 7.89
C LYS A 83 11.85 -12.09 7.67
N VAL A 84 10.97 -11.91 8.63
CA VAL A 84 10.02 -10.78 8.61
C VAL A 84 10.61 -9.58 9.36
N ILE A 85 10.65 -8.45 8.68
CA ILE A 85 11.10 -7.16 9.22
C ILE A 85 9.93 -6.19 9.17
N ARG A 86 9.54 -5.62 10.31
CA ARG A 86 8.48 -4.61 10.37
C ARG A 86 9.09 -3.23 10.36
N LEU A 87 8.66 -2.41 9.38
CA LEU A 87 9.06 -1.01 9.26
C LEU A 87 8.00 -0.14 9.95
N GLU A 88 8.23 0.18 11.22
CA GLU A 88 7.25 0.92 12.03
C GLU A 88 7.56 2.42 12.16
N ARG A 89 8.73 2.87 11.68
CA ARG A 89 9.09 4.29 11.68
C ARG A 89 8.53 4.98 10.44
N ASN A 90 7.64 5.93 10.64
CA ASN A 90 7.04 6.72 9.57
C ASN A 90 7.72 8.09 9.47
N TYR A 91 8.13 8.47 8.26
CA TYR A 91 8.83 9.72 7.96
C TYR A 91 7.94 10.74 7.23
N ARG A 92 6.72 10.33 6.85
CA ARG A 92 5.80 11.09 5.99
C ARG A 92 4.79 11.91 6.80
N SER A 93 4.18 11.30 7.81
CA SER A 93 2.99 11.83 8.47
C SER A 93 3.26 12.24 9.91
N THR A 94 2.54 13.27 10.38
CA THR A 94 2.58 13.72 11.79
C THR A 94 1.89 12.70 12.70
N ALA A 95 2.12 12.84 14.01
CA ALA A 95 1.55 11.94 15.02
C ALA A 95 0.01 11.90 14.99
N ASN A 96 -0.65 13.05 14.79
CA ASN A 96 -2.11 13.12 14.73
C ASN A 96 -2.68 12.29 13.57
N ILE A 97 -2.04 12.34 12.39
CA ILE A 97 -2.44 11.55 11.22
C ILE A 97 -2.23 10.06 11.50
N LEU A 98 -1.06 9.67 12.01
CA LEU A 98 -0.75 8.27 12.30
C LEU A 98 -1.67 7.68 13.38
N ASN A 99 -1.97 8.45 14.43
CA ASN A 99 -2.86 8.01 15.49
C ASN A 99 -4.29 7.79 14.97
N ALA A 100 -4.80 8.70 14.15
CA ALA A 100 -6.12 8.57 13.56
C ALA A 100 -6.19 7.37 12.58
N ALA A 101 -5.19 7.20 11.71
CA ALA A 101 -5.11 6.07 10.80
C ALA A 101 -5.00 4.74 11.57
N SER A 102 -4.19 4.69 12.62
CA SER A 102 -4.03 3.51 13.48
C SER A 102 -5.33 3.16 14.22
N ALA A 103 -6.05 4.15 14.72
CA ALA A 103 -7.34 3.94 15.36
C ALA A 103 -8.39 3.41 14.38
N LEU A 104 -8.41 3.93 13.15
CA LEU A 104 -9.33 3.47 12.10
C LEU A 104 -9.04 2.01 11.73
N ILE A 105 -7.79 1.69 11.41
CA ILE A 105 -7.43 0.36 10.93
C ILE A 105 -7.48 -0.71 12.02
N ALA A 106 -7.45 -0.34 13.30
CA ALA A 106 -7.59 -1.25 14.43
C ALA A 106 -8.94 -1.99 14.48
N HIS A 107 -9.96 -1.49 13.75
CA HIS A 107 -11.25 -2.18 13.60
C HIS A 107 -11.16 -3.44 12.70
N ASN A 108 -10.12 -3.58 11.90
CA ASN A 108 -9.89 -4.79 11.12
C ASN A 108 -9.31 -5.89 12.02
N SER A 109 -10.00 -7.02 12.14
CA SER A 109 -9.60 -8.14 13.00
C SER A 109 -8.48 -9.01 12.41
N THR A 110 -8.36 -9.06 11.08
CA THR A 110 -7.36 -9.86 10.36
C THR A 110 -6.20 -8.99 9.90
N ARG A 111 -5.16 -8.88 10.76
CA ARG A 111 -3.98 -8.04 10.49
C ARG A 111 -2.72 -8.75 10.97
N LEU A 112 -1.59 -8.53 10.28
CA LEU A 112 -0.27 -8.91 10.78
C LEU A 112 0.16 -8.08 11.99
N GLY A 113 -0.48 -6.94 12.20
CA GLY A 113 -0.27 -6.03 13.33
C GLY A 113 1.06 -5.28 13.25
N LYS A 114 0.98 -3.96 13.21
CA LYS A 114 2.12 -3.05 13.35
C LYS A 114 1.65 -1.78 14.04
N THR A 115 2.58 -1.05 14.64
CA THR A 115 2.32 0.25 15.28
C THR A 115 3.22 1.29 14.63
N LEU A 116 2.64 2.15 13.80
CA LEU A 116 3.40 3.22 13.16
C LEU A 116 3.72 4.33 14.16
N ARG A 117 4.97 4.78 14.16
CA ARG A 117 5.47 5.87 15.00
C ARG A 117 6.20 6.88 14.13
N VAL A 118 6.06 8.16 14.45
CA VAL A 118 6.84 9.21 13.77
C VAL A 118 8.32 8.98 14.04
N ALA A 119 9.14 9.04 13.00
CA ALA A 119 10.59 8.98 13.14
C ALA A 119 11.11 10.27 13.79
N GLU A 120 11.86 10.15 14.87
CA GLU A 120 12.29 11.29 15.74
C GLU A 120 12.99 12.42 14.97
N ASN A 121 13.78 12.10 13.95
CA ASN A 121 14.55 13.06 13.16
C ASN A 121 13.91 13.40 11.80
N SER A 122 12.62 13.10 11.62
CA SER A 122 11.92 13.40 10.36
C SER A 122 11.35 14.82 10.35
N PRO A 123 11.11 15.42 9.17
CA PRO A 123 10.33 16.65 9.06
C PRO A 123 8.95 16.52 9.72
N ALA A 124 8.34 15.35 9.69
CA ALA A 124 7.06 15.06 10.31
C ALA A 124 7.09 15.16 11.85
N SER A 125 8.25 14.92 12.49
CA SER A 125 8.40 15.09 13.95
C SER A 125 8.40 16.56 14.37
N LYS A 126 8.78 17.45 13.45
CA LYS A 126 8.78 18.90 13.64
C LYS A 126 7.50 19.57 13.12
N GLY A 127 6.60 18.78 12.54
CA GLY A 127 5.35 19.26 11.98
C GLY A 127 4.43 19.86 13.00
N SER A 128 3.48 20.66 12.52
CA SER A 128 2.47 21.28 13.38
C SER A 128 1.65 20.20 14.13
N ASN A 129 1.28 20.48 15.35
CA ASN A 129 0.33 19.67 16.12
C ASN A 129 -1.12 19.90 15.63
N GLU A 130 -1.29 20.15 14.34
CA GLU A 130 -2.56 20.45 13.72
C GLU A 130 -3.50 19.24 13.80
N LYS A 131 -4.73 19.49 14.18
CA LYS A 131 -5.75 18.46 14.32
C LYS A 131 -6.37 18.14 12.97
N ILE A 132 -6.77 16.89 12.78
CA ILE A 132 -7.60 16.48 11.66
C ILE A 132 -8.96 17.14 11.79
N LYS A 133 -9.40 17.77 10.69
CA LYS A 133 -10.74 18.38 10.59
C LYS A 133 -11.68 17.35 9.98
N VAL A 134 -12.81 17.13 10.59
CA VAL A 134 -13.91 16.32 10.06
C VAL A 134 -15.09 17.23 9.81
N LEU A 135 -15.59 17.23 8.58
CA LEU A 135 -16.67 18.10 8.14
C LEU A 135 -17.80 17.24 7.57
N SER A 136 -19.03 17.62 7.87
CA SER A 136 -20.22 17.06 7.26
C SER A 136 -20.84 18.16 6.40
N ILE A 137 -20.96 17.92 5.09
CA ILE A 137 -21.46 18.88 4.11
C ILE A 137 -22.67 18.24 3.42
N TYR A 138 -23.67 19.05 3.11
CA TYR A 138 -24.98 18.58 2.67
C TYR A 138 -24.99 17.98 1.26
N SER A 139 -24.19 18.53 0.35
CA SER A 139 -24.15 18.09 -1.07
C SER A 139 -22.73 18.04 -1.61
N GLY A 140 -22.51 17.26 -2.68
CA GLY A 140 -21.21 17.18 -3.35
C GLY A 140 -20.77 18.52 -3.94
N GLU A 141 -21.71 19.31 -4.44
CA GLU A 141 -21.41 20.65 -4.96
C GLU A 141 -20.91 21.60 -3.86
N GLU A 142 -21.54 21.57 -2.70
CA GLU A 142 -21.10 22.37 -1.56
C GLU A 142 -19.75 21.86 -1.00
N GLU A 143 -19.53 20.54 -1.03
CA GLU A 143 -18.26 19.93 -0.65
C GLU A 143 -17.14 20.42 -1.57
N ALA A 144 -17.33 20.37 -2.89
CA ALA A 144 -16.36 20.86 -3.86
C ALA A 144 -16.05 22.34 -3.68
N LYS A 145 -17.07 23.18 -3.49
CA LYS A 145 -16.91 24.62 -3.24
C LYS A 145 -16.12 24.89 -1.96
N TRP A 146 -16.40 24.13 -0.90
CA TRP A 146 -15.69 24.27 0.36
C TRP A 146 -14.21 23.88 0.22
N ILE A 147 -13.92 22.74 -0.46
CA ILE A 147 -12.55 22.26 -0.69
C ILE A 147 -11.77 23.28 -1.53
N ALA A 148 -12.37 23.78 -2.62
CA ALA A 148 -11.75 24.80 -3.46
C ALA A 148 -11.42 26.06 -2.66
N SER A 149 -12.36 26.53 -1.84
CA SER A 149 -12.16 27.71 -0.99
C SER A 149 -11.06 27.53 0.06
N GLU A 150 -10.95 26.32 0.64
CA GLU A 150 -9.90 26.01 1.63
C GLU A 150 -8.52 25.92 0.97
N ILE A 151 -8.42 25.31 -0.24
CA ILE A 151 -7.19 25.27 -1.01
C ILE A 151 -6.75 26.71 -1.37
N GLU A 152 -7.67 27.54 -1.85
CA GLU A 152 -7.39 28.95 -2.17
C GLU A 152 -6.93 29.74 -0.94
N ARG A 153 -7.57 29.52 0.23
CA ARG A 153 -7.19 30.15 1.49
C ARG A 153 -5.74 29.78 1.87
N LEU A 154 -5.38 28.49 1.77
CA LEU A 154 -4.05 27.98 2.10
C LEU A 154 -3.02 28.45 1.05
N HIS A 155 -3.40 28.50 -0.21
CA HIS A 155 -2.54 29.00 -1.28
C HIS A 155 -2.16 30.46 -1.05
N ARG A 156 -3.12 31.32 -0.67
CA ARG A 156 -2.85 32.70 -0.26
C ARG A 156 -1.96 32.81 0.97
N GLY A 157 -1.98 31.78 1.82
CA GLY A 157 -1.08 31.61 2.97
C GLY A 157 0.34 31.17 2.61
N GLY A 158 0.64 30.94 1.32
CA GLY A 158 1.98 30.62 0.84
C GLY A 158 2.21 29.17 0.44
N HIS A 159 1.17 28.30 0.49
CA HIS A 159 1.29 26.91 0.04
C HIS A 159 1.10 26.82 -1.49
N PRO A 160 2.01 26.24 -2.26
CA PRO A 160 1.81 26.02 -3.69
C PRO A 160 0.72 24.98 -3.94
N TYR A 161 0.03 25.04 -5.07
CA TYR A 161 -1.03 24.08 -5.43
C TYR A 161 -0.52 22.64 -5.50
N SER A 162 0.76 22.41 -5.76
CA SER A 162 1.38 21.09 -5.75
C SER A 162 1.39 20.39 -4.39
N ASP A 163 1.13 21.12 -3.30
CA ASP A 163 1.11 20.58 -1.94
C ASP A 163 -0.26 19.97 -1.57
N PHE A 164 -1.26 20.13 -2.43
CA PHE A 164 -2.61 19.64 -2.17
C PHE A 164 -2.94 18.40 -2.98
N ALA A 165 -3.69 17.49 -2.38
CA ALA A 165 -4.30 16.36 -3.05
C ALA A 165 -5.70 16.13 -2.51
N VAL A 166 -6.67 15.88 -3.40
CA VAL A 166 -8.03 15.49 -3.05
C VAL A 166 -8.19 14.02 -3.33
N LEU A 167 -8.45 13.23 -2.29
CA LEU A 167 -8.67 11.80 -2.39
C LEU A 167 -10.16 11.50 -2.40
N VAL A 168 -10.59 10.73 -3.39
CA VAL A 168 -12.00 10.34 -3.57
C VAL A 168 -12.13 8.82 -3.60
N ARG A 169 -13.27 8.29 -3.15
CA ARG A 169 -13.51 6.84 -3.13
C ARG A 169 -13.78 6.30 -4.54
N THR A 170 -14.43 7.07 -5.39
CA THR A 170 -14.78 6.68 -6.76
C THR A 170 -14.58 7.84 -7.72
N ALA A 171 -14.26 7.52 -8.99
CA ALA A 171 -14.10 8.53 -10.04
C ALA A 171 -15.37 9.38 -10.28
N PHE A 172 -16.55 8.86 -9.91
CA PHE A 172 -17.80 9.61 -10.01
C PHE A 172 -17.79 10.91 -9.19
N GLN A 173 -17.16 10.85 -8.01
CA GLN A 173 -17.07 12.01 -7.11
C GLN A 173 -16.25 13.17 -7.69
N THR A 174 -15.36 12.89 -8.66
CA THR A 174 -14.54 13.95 -9.28
C THR A 174 -15.32 14.86 -10.24
N ARG A 175 -16.58 14.58 -10.51
CA ARG A 175 -17.40 15.39 -11.41
C ARG A 175 -17.74 16.78 -10.84
N GLU A 176 -17.74 16.90 -9.53
CA GLU A 176 -18.05 18.14 -8.82
C GLU A 176 -16.79 19.00 -8.57
N PHE A 177 -15.61 18.39 -8.70
CA PHE A 177 -14.30 19.03 -8.57
C PHE A 177 -13.75 19.41 -9.94
#